data_8be05a383f967c7b425f02bfa9c4724d
#
_entry.id   8be05a383f967c7b425f02bfa9c4724d
#
_cell.length_a   1.000
_cell.length_b   1.000
_cell.length_c   1.000
_cell.angle_alpha   90.00
_cell.angle_beta   90.00
_cell.angle_gamma   90.00
#
_symmetry.space_group_name_H-M   'P 1'
#
loop_
_entity.id
_entity.type
_entity.pdbx_description
1 polymer ?
#
loop_
_entity_poly.entity_id
_entity_poly.type
_entity_poly.pdbx_seq_one_letter_code
_entity_poly.pdbx_strand_id
1 'polypeptide(L)'
;AFTSEQKEFVSAYAVITSEKQKNDNSTYEHFIHVCEQHGIDAGQLRYDLEYQIMSDFIISNVDRHLNNVGILRDADSLCFERMAPIFDSGKSLFVSEAVPTDKELLKIKTASYTGTELGLLKYERDRSLVDVVKLPTAQKLWELYHKDSKMDEKRIELICERYEKKVELFQRWQNGQDLNPRKSYNRGIERSARVQNKELQIEEEEELER
;
A
#
# COMPACT_ATOMS: atom_id res chain seq x y z
N ALA A 1 9.30 -1.84 23.31
CA ALA A 1 9.89 -2.85 22.41
C ALA A 1 8.92 -4.03 22.26
N PHE A 2 8.81 -4.61 21.07
CA PHE A 2 7.98 -5.80 20.80
C PHE A 2 8.77 -7.12 20.90
N THR A 3 10.05 -7.01 21.16
CA THR A 3 10.93 -8.16 21.45
C THR A 3 11.06 -8.35 22.94
N SER A 4 11.21 -9.61 23.38
CA SER A 4 11.55 -10.03 24.74
C SER A 4 12.89 -10.76 24.71
N GLU A 5 13.39 -11.18 25.86
CA GLU A 5 14.62 -12.00 25.95
C GLU A 5 14.57 -13.30 25.15
N GLN A 6 13.35 -13.80 24.87
CA GLN A 6 13.12 -15.02 24.11
C GLN A 6 12.75 -14.79 22.65
N LYS A 7 12.65 -13.53 22.20
CA LYS A 7 12.23 -13.21 20.83
C LYS A 7 13.20 -12.27 20.16
N GLU A 8 13.59 -12.64 18.95
CA GLU A 8 14.43 -11.83 18.09
C GLU A 8 13.65 -11.32 16.90
N PHE A 9 13.99 -10.10 16.47
CA PHE A 9 13.50 -9.57 15.20
C PHE A 9 14.46 -9.96 14.08
N VAL A 10 13.93 -10.57 13.03
CA VAL A 10 14.65 -10.85 11.78
C VAL A 10 14.02 -10.05 10.67
N SER A 11 14.79 -9.13 10.07
CA SER A 11 14.27 -8.25 9.02
C SER A 11 13.92 -9.01 7.75
N ALA A 12 12.96 -8.51 6.98
CA ALA A 12 12.64 -9.06 5.67
C ALA A 12 13.86 -9.06 4.74
N TYR A 13 14.75 -8.06 4.85
CA TYR A 13 16.00 -8.05 4.13
C TYR A 13 16.88 -9.27 4.47
N ALA A 14 17.05 -9.57 5.75
CA ALA A 14 17.84 -10.74 6.20
C ALA A 14 17.22 -12.06 5.74
N VAL A 15 15.89 -12.19 5.82
CA VAL A 15 15.15 -13.38 5.35
C VAL A 15 15.33 -13.57 3.85
N ILE A 16 15.11 -12.53 3.04
CA ILE A 16 15.22 -12.59 1.57
C ILE A 16 16.64 -12.95 1.12
N THR A 17 17.65 -12.42 1.82
CA THR A 17 19.05 -12.63 1.46
C THR A 17 19.63 -13.95 1.99
N SER A 18 18.91 -14.66 2.88
CA SER A 18 19.35 -15.96 3.39
C SER A 18 19.28 -17.08 2.35
N GLU A 19 18.41 -16.94 1.35
CA GLU A 19 18.21 -17.90 0.29
C GLU A 19 18.23 -17.28 -1.09
N LYS A 20 18.63 -18.06 -2.09
CA LYS A 20 18.68 -17.59 -3.48
C LYS A 20 17.27 -17.45 -4.05
N GLN A 21 16.89 -16.23 -4.41
CA GLN A 21 15.62 -15.95 -5.07
C GLN A 21 15.58 -16.61 -6.47
N LYS A 22 14.45 -17.27 -6.78
CA LYS A 22 14.17 -17.79 -8.13
C LYS A 22 13.86 -16.62 -9.08
N ASN A 23 14.29 -16.72 -10.35
CA ASN A 23 14.19 -15.62 -11.31
C ASN A 23 12.76 -15.16 -11.64
N ASP A 24 11.77 -16.02 -11.47
CA ASP A 24 10.35 -15.78 -11.74
C ASP A 24 9.55 -15.28 -10.52
N ASN A 25 10.16 -15.31 -9.33
CA ASN A 25 9.51 -14.85 -8.11
C ASN A 25 9.79 -13.36 -7.85
N SER A 26 8.75 -12.64 -7.44
CA SER A 26 8.94 -11.30 -6.88
C SER A 26 9.59 -11.38 -5.50
N THR A 27 10.24 -10.29 -5.07
CA THR A 27 10.82 -10.18 -3.72
C THR A 27 9.77 -10.41 -2.62
N TYR A 28 8.53 -10.00 -2.84
CA TYR A 28 7.40 -10.24 -1.94
C TYR A 28 7.08 -11.74 -1.81
N GLU A 29 6.92 -12.43 -2.93
CA GLU A 29 6.63 -13.86 -2.94
C GLU A 29 7.83 -14.68 -2.42
N HIS A 30 9.04 -14.24 -2.68
CA HIS A 30 10.24 -14.88 -2.17
C HIS A 30 10.31 -14.79 -0.63
N PHE A 31 10.01 -13.61 -0.06
CA PHE A 31 9.94 -13.45 1.40
C PHE A 31 8.94 -14.42 2.04
N ILE A 32 7.73 -14.49 1.48
CA ILE A 32 6.69 -15.40 2.00
C ILE A 32 7.13 -16.86 1.90
N HIS A 33 7.70 -17.24 0.75
CA HIS A 33 8.16 -18.61 0.52
C HIS A 33 9.24 -19.03 1.52
N VAL A 34 10.23 -18.18 1.78
CA VAL A 34 11.27 -18.46 2.79
C VAL A 34 10.65 -18.58 4.19
N CYS A 35 9.76 -17.69 4.58
CA CYS A 35 9.08 -17.76 5.87
C CYS A 35 8.26 -19.03 6.02
N GLU A 36 7.55 -19.46 4.98
CA GLU A 36 6.77 -20.71 4.97
C GLU A 36 7.65 -21.95 5.16
N GLN A 37 8.82 -21.99 4.51
CA GLN A 37 9.80 -23.08 4.70
C GLN A 37 10.32 -23.14 6.13
N HIS A 38 10.32 -22.02 6.84
CA HIS A 38 10.71 -21.94 8.27
C HIS A 38 9.52 -22.01 9.23
N GLY A 39 8.34 -22.47 8.79
CA GLY A 39 7.21 -22.84 9.62
C GLY A 39 6.14 -21.77 9.86
N ILE A 40 6.24 -20.59 9.25
CA ILE A 40 5.18 -19.58 9.33
C ILE A 40 4.03 -19.97 8.39
N ASP A 41 2.80 -19.84 8.86
CA ASP A 41 1.62 -19.96 8.02
C ASP A 41 1.60 -18.84 6.96
N ALA A 42 1.70 -19.23 5.69
CA ALA A 42 1.77 -18.29 4.56
C ALA A 42 0.49 -17.48 4.41
N GLY A 43 -0.67 -18.02 4.79
CA GLY A 43 -1.96 -17.32 4.74
C GLY A 43 -2.00 -16.18 5.75
N GLN A 44 -1.62 -16.46 7.00
CA GLN A 44 -1.55 -15.45 8.06
C GLN A 44 -0.49 -14.39 7.75
N LEU A 45 0.69 -14.80 7.26
CA LEU A 45 1.74 -13.86 6.90
C LEU A 45 1.30 -12.91 5.79
N ARG A 46 0.59 -13.40 4.77
CA ARG A 46 0.03 -12.56 3.71
C ARG A 46 -1.00 -11.57 4.25
N TYR A 47 -1.90 -12.03 5.10
CA TYR A 47 -2.88 -11.18 5.76
C TYR A 47 -2.21 -10.01 6.50
N ASP A 48 -1.18 -10.30 7.30
CA ASP A 48 -0.45 -9.30 8.08
C ASP A 48 0.30 -8.30 7.17
N LEU A 49 0.93 -8.79 6.08
CA LEU A 49 1.62 -7.97 5.09
C LEU A 49 0.64 -7.09 4.30
N GLU A 50 -0.49 -7.64 3.87
CA GLU A 50 -1.53 -6.91 3.15
C GLU A 50 -2.10 -5.79 4.04
N TYR A 51 -2.41 -6.08 5.30
CA TYR A 51 -2.82 -5.06 6.26
C TYR A 51 -1.77 -3.94 6.44
N GLN A 52 -0.49 -4.31 6.52
CA GLN A 52 0.60 -3.34 6.60
C GLN A 52 0.69 -2.47 5.34
N ILE A 53 0.62 -3.07 4.15
CA ILE A 53 0.69 -2.35 2.87
C ILE A 53 -0.46 -1.34 2.75
N MET A 54 -1.68 -1.75 3.08
CA MET A 54 -2.84 -0.85 3.06
C MET A 54 -2.69 0.29 4.06
N SER A 55 -2.24 -0.01 5.28
CA SER A 55 -1.99 1.00 6.31
C SER A 55 -0.92 1.99 5.86
N ASP A 56 0.22 1.51 5.35
CA ASP A 56 1.30 2.35 4.85
C ASP A 56 0.86 3.20 3.64
N PHE A 57 0.00 2.67 2.76
CA PHE A 57 -0.57 3.45 1.66
C PHE A 57 -1.42 4.61 2.17
N ILE A 58 -2.28 4.39 3.16
CA ILE A 58 -3.18 5.42 3.72
C ILE A 58 -2.39 6.53 4.39
N ILE A 59 -1.39 6.18 5.20
CA ILE A 59 -0.56 7.15 5.91
C ILE A 59 0.65 7.63 5.12
N SER A 60 0.87 7.13 3.91
CA SER A 60 2.05 7.43 3.07
C SER A 60 3.36 7.26 3.83
N ASN A 61 3.61 6.04 4.31
CA ASN A 61 4.87 5.71 4.97
C ASN A 61 5.98 5.52 3.92
N VAL A 62 6.70 6.56 3.62
CA VAL A 62 7.76 6.58 2.58
C VAL A 62 9.01 5.81 2.97
N ASP A 63 9.18 5.48 4.24
CA ASP A 63 10.38 4.82 4.78
C ASP A 63 10.16 3.33 5.12
N ARG A 64 9.12 2.71 4.59
CA ARG A 64 8.90 1.27 4.76
C ARG A 64 9.89 0.45 3.93
N HIS A 65 11.15 0.43 4.33
CA HIS A 65 12.17 -0.42 3.73
C HIS A 65 12.18 -1.83 4.36
N LEU A 66 12.85 -2.78 3.71
CA LEU A 66 12.85 -4.19 4.12
C LEU A 66 13.50 -4.48 5.49
N ASN A 67 14.17 -3.50 6.12
CA ASN A 67 14.61 -3.62 7.52
C ASN A 67 13.55 -3.13 8.52
N ASN A 68 12.48 -2.46 8.07
CA ASN A 68 11.33 -2.05 8.88
C ASN A 68 10.12 -2.99 8.73
N VAL A 69 10.34 -4.15 8.12
CA VAL A 69 9.42 -5.28 7.99
C VAL A 69 10.18 -6.54 8.36
N GLY A 70 9.54 -7.50 8.99
CA GLY A 70 10.20 -8.77 9.30
C GLY A 70 9.35 -9.67 10.16
N ILE A 71 9.98 -10.67 10.70
CA ILE A 71 9.35 -11.71 11.51
C ILE A 71 9.93 -11.73 12.92
N LEU A 72 9.19 -12.28 13.85
CA LEU A 72 9.68 -12.68 15.15
C LEU A 72 10.12 -14.14 15.11
N ARG A 73 11.27 -14.40 15.70
CA ARG A 73 11.90 -15.70 15.83
C ARG A 73 12.12 -16.02 17.30
N ASP A 74 11.89 -17.24 17.69
CA ASP A 74 12.29 -17.72 19.02
C ASP A 74 13.82 -17.79 19.11
N ALA A 75 14.40 -17.23 20.17
CA ALA A 75 15.85 -17.10 20.30
C ALA A 75 16.56 -18.44 20.58
N ASP A 76 15.88 -19.40 21.21
CA ASP A 76 16.45 -20.69 21.58
C ASP A 76 16.31 -21.71 20.46
N SER A 77 15.11 -21.87 19.92
CA SER A 77 14.82 -22.85 18.86
C SER A 77 15.12 -22.32 17.45
N LEU A 78 15.31 -21.01 17.28
CA LEU A 78 15.45 -20.30 16.00
C LEU A 78 14.25 -20.47 15.04
N CYS A 79 13.13 -20.95 15.54
CA CYS A 79 11.91 -21.11 14.76
C CYS A 79 11.25 -19.75 14.48
N PHE A 80 10.83 -19.53 13.26
CA PHE A 80 10.02 -18.37 12.87
C PHE A 80 8.61 -18.53 13.44
N GLU A 81 8.05 -17.49 14.05
CA GLU A 81 6.75 -17.60 14.72
C GLU A 81 5.65 -16.82 14.01
N ARG A 82 5.90 -15.57 13.70
CA ARG A 82 4.90 -14.67 13.11
C ARG A 82 5.54 -13.40 12.59
N MET A 83 4.78 -12.62 11.83
CA MET A 83 5.19 -11.27 11.45
C MET A 83 5.41 -10.39 12.69
N ALA A 84 6.43 -9.57 12.65
CA ALA A 84 6.65 -8.55 13.68
C ALA A 84 5.53 -7.48 13.61
N PRO A 85 5.11 -6.91 14.74
CA PRO A 85 4.18 -5.79 14.72
C PRO A 85 4.69 -4.63 13.85
N ILE A 86 3.78 -3.83 13.31
CA ILE A 86 4.14 -2.63 12.54
C ILE A 86 4.89 -1.66 13.46
N PHE A 87 6.07 -1.23 13.03
CA PHE A 87 6.91 -0.27 13.74
C PHE A 87 7.55 0.70 12.75
N ASP A 88 8.23 1.72 13.26
CA ASP A 88 8.95 2.72 12.49
C ASP A 88 8.10 3.39 11.40
N SER A 89 6.98 3.96 11.83
CA SER A 89 6.08 4.75 10.97
C SER A 89 6.31 6.27 11.12
N GLY A 90 7.46 6.68 11.65
CA GLY A 90 7.76 8.09 11.94
C GLY A 90 7.88 9.00 10.73
N LYS A 91 8.14 8.44 9.54
CA LYS A 91 8.17 9.19 8.26
C LYS A 91 6.88 9.07 7.47
N SER A 92 5.75 9.03 8.15
CA SER A 92 4.43 9.02 7.55
C SER A 92 3.82 10.41 7.47
N LEU A 93 2.75 10.55 6.70
CA LEU A 93 1.94 11.77 6.60
C LEU A 93 2.73 13.03 6.20
N PHE A 94 3.86 12.84 5.51
CA PHE A 94 4.71 13.95 5.01
C PHE A 94 5.25 14.87 6.12
N VAL A 95 5.40 14.37 7.36
CA VAL A 95 5.77 15.18 8.54
C VAL A 95 7.16 15.80 8.38
N SER A 96 8.11 15.08 7.80
CA SER A 96 9.49 15.50 7.60
C SER A 96 9.85 15.91 6.17
N GLU A 97 8.90 15.81 5.23
CA GLU A 97 9.16 15.99 3.81
C GLU A 97 8.24 17.06 3.18
N ALA A 98 8.49 17.42 1.93
CA ALA A 98 7.59 18.29 1.20
C ALA A 98 6.23 17.60 1.01
N VAL A 99 5.15 18.31 1.30
CA VAL A 99 3.79 17.79 1.12
C VAL A 99 3.49 17.72 -0.38
N PRO A 100 3.20 16.52 -0.93
CA PRO A 100 3.03 16.34 -2.37
C PRO A 100 1.74 16.99 -2.88
N THR A 101 1.71 17.35 -4.14
CA THR A 101 0.49 17.72 -4.86
C THR A 101 -0.38 16.50 -5.15
N ASP A 102 -1.65 16.69 -5.52
CA ASP A 102 -2.58 15.60 -5.88
C ASP A 102 -2.03 14.68 -6.98
N LYS A 103 -1.33 15.24 -7.96
CA LYS A 103 -0.72 14.46 -9.05
C LYS A 103 0.46 13.61 -8.60
N GLU A 104 1.13 14.01 -7.53
CA GLU A 104 2.28 13.32 -6.96
C GLU A 104 1.87 12.21 -5.99
N LEU A 105 0.68 12.31 -5.37
CA LEU A 105 0.17 11.28 -4.44
C LEU A 105 0.14 9.86 -5.03
N LEU A 106 -0.06 9.71 -6.34
CA LEU A 106 -0.02 8.41 -7.02
C LEU A 106 1.39 7.95 -7.43
N LYS A 107 2.39 8.77 -7.17
CA LYS A 107 3.79 8.51 -7.57
C LYS A 107 4.73 8.41 -6.37
N ILE A 108 4.18 8.35 -5.16
CA ILE A 108 4.98 8.25 -3.94
C ILE A 108 5.85 7.01 -4.01
N LYS A 109 7.15 7.22 -3.82
CA LYS A 109 8.15 6.16 -3.82
C LYS A 109 8.18 5.48 -2.46
N THR A 110 8.49 4.20 -2.47
CA THR A 110 8.78 3.41 -1.27
C THR A 110 9.98 2.51 -1.52
N ALA A 111 10.68 2.15 -0.49
CA ALA A 111 11.83 1.24 -0.54
C ALA A 111 11.47 -0.21 -0.14
N SER A 112 10.19 -0.57 -0.18
CA SER A 112 9.67 -1.90 0.15
C SER A 112 9.80 -2.89 -1.03
N TYR A 113 8.84 -3.79 -1.21
CA TYR A 113 8.82 -4.82 -2.25
C TYR A 113 8.62 -4.27 -3.67
N THR A 114 8.25 -3.02 -3.81
CA THR A 114 8.12 -2.30 -5.10
C THR A 114 8.67 -0.88 -4.95
N GLY A 115 8.87 -0.20 -6.09
CA GLY A 115 9.38 1.18 -6.09
C GLY A 115 8.34 2.25 -5.77
N THR A 116 7.05 1.92 -5.61
CA THR A 116 5.98 2.87 -5.33
C THR A 116 4.91 2.26 -4.42
N GLU A 117 4.25 3.09 -3.61
CA GLU A 117 3.11 2.68 -2.78
C GLU A 117 1.97 2.08 -3.61
N LEU A 118 1.63 2.73 -4.72
CA LEU A 118 0.60 2.23 -5.65
C LEU A 118 0.97 0.85 -6.22
N GLY A 119 2.27 0.61 -6.46
CA GLY A 119 2.76 -0.67 -6.93
C GLY A 119 2.61 -1.79 -5.91
N LEU A 120 2.61 -1.48 -4.61
CA LEU A 120 2.40 -2.46 -3.53
C LEU A 120 0.97 -2.99 -3.51
N LEU A 121 -0.03 -2.17 -3.83
CA LEU A 121 -1.44 -2.57 -3.84
C LEU A 121 -1.77 -3.72 -4.81
N LYS A 122 -0.86 -4.09 -5.72
CA LYS A 122 -1.02 -5.27 -6.59
C LYS A 122 -0.97 -6.61 -5.84
N TYR A 123 -0.36 -6.62 -4.66
CA TYR A 123 -0.24 -7.84 -3.84
C TYR A 123 -1.48 -8.11 -3.00
N GLU A 124 -2.37 -7.13 -2.89
CA GLU A 124 -3.58 -7.20 -2.08
C GLU A 124 -4.61 -8.15 -2.69
N ARG A 125 -5.03 -9.15 -1.92
CA ARG A 125 -6.05 -10.14 -2.29
C ARG A 125 -7.41 -9.78 -1.72
N ASP A 126 -7.42 -9.31 -0.47
CA ASP A 126 -8.62 -8.83 0.22
C ASP A 126 -8.56 -7.32 0.46
N ARG A 127 -9.27 -6.58 -0.36
CA ARG A 127 -9.33 -5.11 -0.27
C ARG A 127 -10.14 -4.60 0.92
N SER A 128 -10.82 -5.47 1.64
CA SER A 128 -11.69 -5.11 2.78
C SER A 128 -10.99 -5.12 4.13
N LEU A 129 -9.72 -5.54 4.21
CA LEU A 129 -8.97 -5.67 5.47
C LEU A 129 -8.91 -4.39 6.30
N VAL A 130 -8.87 -3.24 5.63
CA VAL A 130 -8.94 -1.94 6.31
C VAL A 130 -10.31 -1.32 6.09
N ASP A 131 -11.07 -1.16 7.17
CA ASP A 131 -12.37 -0.50 7.17
C ASP A 131 -12.19 1.03 7.18
N VAL A 132 -12.48 1.66 6.05
CA VAL A 132 -12.33 3.12 5.88
C VAL A 132 -13.17 3.91 6.88
N VAL A 133 -14.32 3.37 7.31
CA VAL A 133 -15.21 4.06 8.26
C VAL A 133 -14.57 4.17 9.65
N LYS A 134 -13.63 3.28 9.99
CA LYS A 134 -12.91 3.29 11.27
C LYS A 134 -11.67 4.15 11.27
N LEU A 135 -11.26 4.69 10.12
CA LEU A 135 -10.11 5.57 10.05
C LEU A 135 -10.38 6.90 10.76
N PRO A 136 -9.36 7.52 11.36
CA PRO A 136 -9.50 8.85 11.92
C PRO A 136 -9.96 9.85 10.84
N THR A 137 -10.81 10.78 11.17
CA THR A 137 -11.15 11.90 10.28
C THR A 137 -9.95 12.87 10.17
N ALA A 138 -9.90 13.66 9.10
CA ALA A 138 -8.89 14.73 8.99
C ALA A 138 -8.99 15.74 10.15
N GLN A 139 -10.20 16.02 10.61
CA GLN A 139 -10.41 16.85 11.80
C GLN A 139 -9.73 16.26 13.05
N LYS A 140 -9.85 14.95 13.26
CA LYS A 140 -9.17 14.27 14.38
C LYS A 140 -7.65 14.31 14.25
N LEU A 141 -7.14 14.16 13.04
CA LEU A 141 -5.73 14.27 12.76
C LEU A 141 -5.21 15.70 13.01
N TRP A 142 -5.97 16.71 12.57
CA TRP A 142 -5.68 18.12 12.81
C TRP A 142 -5.60 18.43 14.32
N GLU A 143 -6.57 17.97 15.11
CA GLU A 143 -6.60 18.14 16.58
C GLU A 143 -5.34 17.54 17.25
N LEU A 144 -4.91 16.35 16.80
CA LEU A 144 -3.72 15.70 17.34
C LEU A 144 -2.45 16.50 17.02
N TYR A 145 -2.27 16.92 15.77
CA TYR A 145 -1.09 17.69 15.38
C TYR A 145 -1.07 19.09 16.01
N HIS A 146 -2.20 19.77 16.07
CA HIS A 146 -2.30 21.09 16.66
C HIS A 146 -1.98 21.08 18.16
N LYS A 147 -2.36 20.01 18.86
CA LYS A 147 -2.10 19.87 20.30
C LYS A 147 -0.64 19.54 20.61
N ASP A 148 -0.03 18.63 19.88
CA ASP A 148 1.19 17.95 20.30
C ASP A 148 2.41 18.25 19.40
N SER A 149 2.25 18.99 18.28
CA SER A 149 3.34 19.34 17.39
C SER A 149 3.73 20.81 17.46
N LYS A 150 4.97 21.08 17.07
CA LYS A 150 5.47 22.46 16.84
C LYS A 150 5.36 22.87 15.37
N MET A 151 4.50 22.17 14.62
CA MET A 151 4.32 22.36 13.20
C MET A 151 3.52 23.64 12.93
N ASP A 152 3.86 24.34 11.86
CA ASP A 152 3.08 25.46 11.36
C ASP A 152 1.66 25.01 10.97
N GLU A 153 0.65 25.83 11.28
CA GLU A 153 -0.76 25.51 11.08
C GLU A 153 -1.09 25.22 9.63
N LYS A 154 -0.55 26.01 8.69
CA LYS A 154 -0.74 25.74 7.25
C LYS A 154 -0.19 24.39 6.81
N ARG A 155 0.91 23.94 7.43
CA ARG A 155 1.46 22.63 7.17
C ARG A 155 0.55 21.53 7.69
N ILE A 156 -0.02 21.70 8.89
CA ILE A 156 -1.00 20.77 9.45
C ILE A 156 -2.22 20.65 8.54
N GLU A 157 -2.76 21.78 8.06
CA GLU A 157 -3.87 21.81 7.10
C GLU A 157 -3.55 21.01 5.83
N LEU A 158 -2.39 21.26 5.22
CA LEU A 158 -1.95 20.54 4.02
C LEU A 158 -1.81 19.02 4.26
N ILE A 159 -1.27 18.62 5.40
CA ILE A 159 -1.16 17.20 5.76
C ILE A 159 -2.56 16.56 5.86
N CYS A 160 -3.50 17.24 6.52
CA CYS A 160 -4.86 16.77 6.67
C CYS A 160 -5.58 16.64 5.31
N GLU A 161 -5.45 17.62 4.43
CA GLU A 161 -5.97 17.54 3.06
C GLU A 161 -5.39 16.36 2.28
N ARG A 162 -4.08 16.10 2.38
CA ARG A 162 -3.43 14.98 1.68
C ARG A 162 -3.86 13.63 2.28
N TYR A 163 -4.04 13.57 3.58
CA TYR A 163 -4.59 12.39 4.23
C TYR A 163 -6.01 12.08 3.73
N GLU A 164 -6.91 13.06 3.70
CA GLU A 164 -8.26 12.88 3.15
C GLU A 164 -8.20 12.37 1.71
N LYS A 165 -7.32 12.95 0.90
CA LYS A 165 -7.13 12.54 -0.49
C LYS A 165 -6.60 11.10 -0.60
N LYS A 166 -5.71 10.68 0.30
CA LYS A 166 -5.23 9.30 0.36
C LYS A 166 -6.34 8.33 0.76
N VAL A 167 -7.17 8.68 1.71
CA VAL A 167 -8.35 7.89 2.11
C VAL A 167 -9.34 7.78 0.94
N GLU A 168 -9.63 8.88 0.21
CA GLU A 168 -10.48 8.85 -0.99
C GLU A 168 -9.90 7.92 -2.07
N LEU A 169 -8.60 8.04 -2.36
CA LEU A 169 -7.92 7.16 -3.33
C LEU A 169 -7.99 5.70 -2.91
N PHE A 170 -7.77 5.41 -1.64
CA PHE A 170 -7.87 4.07 -1.09
C PHE A 170 -9.28 3.50 -1.23
N GLN A 171 -10.31 4.28 -0.88
CA GLN A 171 -11.71 3.87 -1.05
C GLN A 171 -12.07 3.61 -2.52
N ARG A 172 -11.60 4.44 -3.44
CA ARG A 172 -11.77 4.22 -4.88
C ARG A 172 -11.13 2.91 -5.33
N TRP A 173 -9.93 2.62 -4.83
CA TRP A 173 -9.24 1.35 -5.12
C TRP A 173 -9.99 0.16 -4.51
N GLN A 174 -10.49 0.25 -3.27
CA GLN A 174 -11.34 -0.79 -2.67
C GLN A 174 -12.57 -1.09 -3.54
N ASN A 175 -13.18 -0.05 -4.13
CA ASN A 175 -14.31 -0.16 -5.05
C ASN A 175 -13.94 -0.64 -6.47
N GLY A 176 -12.71 -1.11 -6.66
CA GLY A 176 -12.26 -1.69 -7.93
C GLY A 176 -11.83 -0.69 -8.99
N GLN A 177 -11.73 0.59 -8.66
CA GLN A 177 -11.25 1.60 -9.61
C GLN A 177 -9.74 1.49 -9.81
N ASP A 178 -9.29 1.57 -11.06
CA ASP A 178 -7.86 1.63 -11.38
C ASP A 178 -7.34 3.05 -11.10
N LEU A 179 -6.43 3.16 -10.14
CA LEU A 179 -5.80 4.42 -9.77
C LEU A 179 -4.68 4.84 -10.72
N ASN A 180 -4.26 3.98 -11.67
CA ASN A 180 -3.18 4.29 -12.59
C ASN A 180 -3.65 5.31 -13.65
N PRO A 181 -3.10 6.54 -13.70
CA PRO A 181 -3.54 7.57 -14.62
C PRO A 181 -3.42 7.18 -16.11
N ARG A 182 -2.42 6.35 -16.45
CA ARG A 182 -2.20 5.91 -17.84
C ARG A 182 -3.24 4.89 -18.29
N LYS A 183 -3.64 3.99 -17.41
CA LYS A 183 -4.67 2.98 -17.74
C LYS A 183 -6.08 3.57 -17.77
N SER A 184 -6.37 4.55 -16.93
CA SER A 184 -7.67 5.25 -16.94
C SER A 184 -7.86 6.06 -18.23
N TYR A 185 -6.80 6.69 -18.72
CA TYR A 185 -6.82 7.42 -20.00
C TYR A 185 -7.06 6.47 -21.19
N ASN A 186 -6.35 5.35 -21.25
CA ASN A 186 -6.52 4.36 -22.34
C ASN A 186 -7.91 3.71 -22.32
N ARG A 187 -8.45 3.38 -21.13
CA ARG A 187 -9.84 2.86 -21.02
C ARG A 187 -10.87 3.91 -21.43
N GLY A 188 -10.61 5.21 -21.21
CA GLY A 188 -11.45 6.30 -21.68
C GLY A 188 -11.49 6.36 -23.20
N ILE A 189 -10.33 6.26 -23.86
CA ILE A 189 -10.22 6.22 -25.32
C ILE A 189 -10.92 4.98 -25.91
N GLU A 190 -10.67 3.79 -25.34
CA GLU A 190 -11.30 2.55 -25.80
C GLU A 190 -12.82 2.57 -25.62
N ARG A 191 -13.32 3.19 -24.57
CA ARG A 191 -14.76 3.33 -24.31
C ARG A 191 -15.41 4.31 -25.31
N SER A 192 -14.76 5.45 -25.58
CA SER A 192 -15.21 6.40 -26.59
C SER A 192 -15.21 5.81 -28.00
N ALA A 193 -14.17 5.05 -28.35
CA ALA A 193 -14.08 4.38 -29.64
C ALA A 193 -15.17 3.29 -29.81
N ARG A 194 -15.50 2.55 -28.72
CA ARG A 194 -16.58 1.56 -28.76
C ARG A 194 -17.97 2.20 -28.87
N VAL A 195 -18.19 3.36 -28.28
CA VAL A 195 -19.46 4.08 -28.39
C VAL A 195 -19.61 4.62 -29.82
N GLN A 196 -18.59 5.26 -30.40
CA GLN A 196 -18.61 5.72 -31.77
C GLN A 196 -18.84 4.60 -32.80
N ASN A 197 -18.16 3.44 -32.63
CA ASN A 197 -18.37 2.32 -33.53
C ASN A 197 -19.80 1.73 -33.42
N LYS A 198 -20.41 1.80 -32.25
CA LYS A 198 -21.78 1.34 -32.04
C LYS A 198 -22.81 2.30 -32.68
N GLU A 199 -22.57 3.60 -32.60
CA GLU A 199 -23.38 4.63 -33.24
C GLU A 199 -23.29 4.53 -34.77
N LEU A 200 -22.11 4.32 -35.34
CA LEU A 200 -21.92 4.08 -36.79
C LEU A 200 -22.61 2.81 -37.29
N GLN A 201 -22.59 1.72 -36.50
CA GLN A 201 -23.29 0.50 -36.87
C GLN A 201 -24.82 0.67 -36.88
N ILE A 202 -25.36 1.43 -35.95
CA ILE A 202 -26.81 1.73 -35.91
C ILE A 202 -27.22 2.59 -37.11
N GLU A 203 -26.40 3.61 -37.47
CA GLU A 203 -26.64 4.44 -38.66
C GLU A 203 -26.58 3.64 -39.97
N GLU A 204 -25.63 2.69 -40.12
CA GLU A 204 -25.54 1.80 -41.27
C GLU A 204 -26.73 0.83 -41.37
N GLU A 205 -27.22 0.30 -40.25
CA GLU A 205 -28.40 -0.58 -40.22
C GLU A 205 -29.69 0.19 -40.58
N GLU A 206 -29.83 1.46 -40.10
CA GLU A 206 -30.99 2.30 -40.45
C GLU A 206 -30.96 2.80 -41.92
N GLU A 207 -29.80 2.91 -42.56
CA GLU A 207 -29.68 3.25 -43.98
C GLU A 207 -30.00 2.03 -44.87
N LEU A 208 -29.77 0.79 -44.42
CA LEU A 208 -30.09 -0.45 -45.14
C LEU A 208 -31.57 -0.80 -45.09
N GLU A 209 -32.32 -0.29 -44.13
CA GLU A 209 -33.77 -0.52 -44.00
C GLU A 209 -34.64 0.53 -44.75
N ARG A 210 -34.02 1.53 -45.36
CA ARG A 210 -34.70 2.57 -46.18
C ARG A 210 -34.57 2.31 -47.69
#